data_adf7ac2b8951f309758a6de788d35a32
#
_entry.id   adf7ac2b8951f309758a6de788d35a32
#
_cell.length_a   1.000
_cell.length_b   1.000
_cell.length_c   1.000
_cell.angle_alpha   90.00
_cell.angle_beta   90.00
_cell.angle_gamma   90.00
#
_symmetry.space_group_name_H-M   'P 1'
#
loop_
_entity.id
_entity.type
_entity.pdbx_description
1 polymer ?
#
loop_
_entity_poly.entity_id
_entity_poly.type
_entity_poly.pdbx_seq_one_letter_code
_entity_poly.pdbx_strand_id
1 'polypeptide(L)'
;MYPLRSKTTTVGRQAAGARALWRATGTGENDFGKPIVAIANSFTQFVPGHVHLKNVGDIVAESVRAAGGVPKEFNTIAVDDGIAMGHSGMLYSLPSREIISDSIEYMVNAHTADALVCISNCDKITPGMLNAALRLNIPTIFASAGPMVVRKAVVVDGVAHQPTDLITAITASASDAVSDAALTTVEESACPTCGSCSGMFTANSMNCLTEALGLALPGNGTTLATHAQRRRLFEQAGETIVELCQRYYGQEDDRMLPRSIASKAAFTNALALDMAMGGSTNTILHTLAAAQEGDVDFDLRDIEAISDRVPCLSKVAPNGVWHIEDVHRAGGIPAILGELRRAGHLDTSVHTVCYDDANQWLDDWDIRGGTHIPAAEELFYAAPGGVRTTEPFSTSNRWSSLDTDQKDGCIHSAEHAYSADGGLVVLGGNLAPDGAVIKAAGVEEELWTFSGPARVVESQEQAVSAILNKEVQAGEVLVIRYEGPAGGPGMQEMLHPTSFLKGAGLGKNCALITDGRFSGGTSGLSIGHISPEAAHGGLIGLIENGDTIHILSLIHI
;
A
#
# COMPACT_ATOMS: atom_id res chain seq x y z
N MET A 1 -30.85 9.17 -17.72
CA MET A 1 -30.35 7.78 -17.57
C MET A 1 -29.27 7.56 -18.62
N TYR A 2 -28.03 7.41 -18.18
CA TYR A 2 -26.92 7.08 -19.08
C TYR A 2 -27.08 5.68 -19.65
N PRO A 3 -26.72 5.44 -20.92
CA PRO A 3 -26.75 4.10 -21.46
C PRO A 3 -25.64 3.23 -20.89
N LEU A 4 -25.95 1.99 -20.51
CA LEU A 4 -24.89 1.01 -20.19
C LEU A 4 -23.94 0.85 -21.37
N ARG A 5 -22.64 0.76 -21.14
CA ARG A 5 -21.60 0.51 -22.15
C ARG A 5 -21.83 -0.84 -22.83
N SER A 6 -22.22 -1.84 -22.03
CA SER A 6 -22.51 -3.21 -22.47
C SER A 6 -23.65 -3.30 -23.48
N LYS A 7 -24.50 -2.28 -23.65
CA LYS A 7 -25.52 -2.25 -24.70
C LYS A 7 -24.94 -2.43 -26.11
N THR A 8 -23.68 -2.03 -26.31
CA THR A 8 -22.96 -2.22 -27.58
C THR A 8 -22.89 -3.71 -27.98
N THR A 9 -22.77 -4.61 -27.03
CA THR A 9 -22.61 -6.05 -27.23
C THR A 9 -23.86 -6.87 -26.87
N THR A 10 -24.84 -6.26 -26.20
CA THR A 10 -26.01 -6.94 -25.64
C THR A 10 -27.33 -6.57 -26.31
N VAL A 11 -27.43 -5.41 -26.99
CA VAL A 11 -28.69 -4.89 -27.52
C VAL A 11 -28.64 -4.75 -29.05
N GLY A 12 -29.78 -4.96 -29.70
CA GLY A 12 -29.95 -4.77 -31.12
C GLY A 12 -29.60 -6.00 -31.97
N ARG A 13 -30.09 -6.01 -33.23
CA ARG A 13 -29.93 -7.15 -34.14
C ARG A 13 -28.45 -7.41 -34.48
N GLN A 14 -27.67 -6.36 -34.63
CA GLN A 14 -26.23 -6.45 -34.99
C GLN A 14 -25.38 -7.11 -33.88
N ALA A 15 -25.80 -7.03 -32.63
CA ALA A 15 -25.13 -7.68 -31.50
C ALA A 15 -25.44 -9.18 -31.37
N ALA A 16 -26.12 -9.79 -32.31
CA ALA A 16 -26.50 -11.22 -32.24
C ALA A 16 -25.29 -12.16 -32.08
N GLY A 17 -24.17 -11.88 -32.77
CA GLY A 17 -22.93 -12.64 -32.63
C GLY A 17 -22.31 -12.51 -31.22
N ALA A 18 -22.24 -11.30 -30.71
CA ALA A 18 -21.74 -11.03 -29.35
C ALA A 18 -22.62 -11.71 -28.29
N ARG A 19 -23.96 -11.61 -28.42
CA ARG A 19 -24.90 -12.31 -27.51
C ARG A 19 -24.75 -13.82 -27.55
N ALA A 20 -24.49 -14.39 -28.73
CA ALA A 20 -24.24 -15.85 -28.84
C ALA A 20 -23.01 -16.25 -28.02
N LEU A 21 -21.93 -15.45 -28.06
CA LEU A 21 -20.72 -15.69 -27.27
C LEU A 21 -20.98 -15.44 -25.77
N TRP A 22 -21.71 -14.38 -25.41
CA TRP A 22 -22.11 -14.16 -24.01
C TRP A 22 -22.91 -15.34 -23.44
N ARG A 23 -23.83 -15.93 -24.25
CA ARG A 23 -24.57 -17.14 -23.83
C ARG A 23 -23.64 -18.34 -23.62
N ALA A 24 -22.63 -18.50 -24.46
CA ALA A 24 -21.61 -19.53 -24.30
C ALA A 24 -20.76 -19.38 -23.04
N THR A 25 -20.70 -18.16 -22.49
CA THR A 25 -20.06 -17.88 -21.17
C THR A 25 -21.05 -17.91 -20.00
N GLY A 26 -22.26 -18.45 -20.19
CA GLY A 26 -23.27 -18.64 -19.15
C GLY A 26 -24.20 -17.43 -18.90
N THR A 27 -24.19 -16.41 -19.77
CA THR A 27 -25.13 -15.27 -19.65
C THR A 27 -26.51 -15.71 -20.13
N GLY A 28 -27.52 -15.63 -19.25
CA GLY A 28 -28.90 -16.01 -19.54
C GLY A 28 -29.72 -14.90 -20.22
N GLU A 29 -30.95 -15.27 -20.66
CA GLU A 29 -31.87 -14.29 -21.31
C GLU A 29 -32.18 -13.10 -20.37
N ASN A 30 -32.40 -13.40 -19.10
CA ASN A 30 -32.75 -12.39 -18.08
C ASN A 30 -31.58 -11.52 -17.64
N ASP A 31 -30.38 -11.76 -18.14
CA ASP A 31 -29.18 -11.00 -17.81
C ASP A 31 -28.90 -9.87 -18.80
N PHE A 32 -29.42 -9.99 -20.01
CA PHE A 32 -29.29 -8.92 -21.00
C PHE A 32 -30.06 -7.68 -20.57
N GLY A 33 -29.33 -6.54 -20.53
CA GLY A 33 -29.85 -5.28 -20.05
C GLY A 33 -29.49 -4.94 -18.59
N LYS A 34 -28.91 -5.88 -17.86
CA LYS A 34 -28.27 -5.62 -16.56
C LYS A 34 -26.84 -5.12 -16.76
N PRO A 35 -26.24 -4.40 -15.79
CA PRO A 35 -24.84 -3.99 -15.88
C PRO A 35 -23.90 -5.21 -15.86
N ILE A 36 -22.93 -5.23 -16.76
CA ILE A 36 -21.83 -6.22 -16.75
C ILE A 36 -20.73 -5.67 -15.84
N VAL A 37 -20.47 -6.37 -14.74
CA VAL A 37 -19.45 -6.04 -13.76
C VAL A 37 -18.21 -6.89 -14.03
N ALA A 38 -17.11 -6.25 -14.42
CA ALA A 38 -15.81 -6.89 -14.53
C ALA A 38 -15.22 -7.10 -13.13
N ILE A 39 -14.70 -8.28 -12.83
CA ILE A 39 -13.98 -8.58 -11.59
C ILE A 39 -12.54 -8.87 -11.99
N ALA A 40 -11.64 -7.91 -11.73
CA ALA A 40 -10.21 -8.08 -11.92
C ALA A 40 -9.62 -8.74 -10.68
N ASN A 41 -9.32 -10.04 -10.78
CA ASN A 41 -8.68 -10.82 -9.72
C ASN A 41 -7.18 -10.94 -9.98
N SER A 42 -6.38 -10.86 -8.93
CA SER A 42 -4.93 -11.00 -9.00
C SER A 42 -4.40 -12.31 -8.37
N PHE A 43 -5.21 -13.37 -8.40
CA PHE A 43 -4.81 -14.69 -7.90
C PHE A 43 -3.51 -15.17 -8.53
N THR A 44 -2.61 -15.67 -7.71
CA THR A 44 -1.42 -16.43 -8.10
C THR A 44 -0.92 -17.28 -6.93
N GLN A 45 -0.21 -18.37 -7.22
CA GLN A 45 0.46 -19.19 -6.21
C GLN A 45 1.86 -18.68 -5.84
N PHE A 46 2.38 -17.66 -6.54
CA PHE A 46 3.70 -17.09 -6.29
C PHE A 46 3.73 -16.05 -5.17
N VAL A 47 2.57 -15.53 -4.76
CA VAL A 47 2.50 -14.37 -3.85
C VAL A 47 1.68 -14.72 -2.61
N PRO A 48 2.26 -14.70 -1.39
CA PRO A 48 1.54 -15.00 -0.15
C PRO A 48 0.26 -14.17 0.03
N GLY A 49 0.30 -12.91 -0.41
CA GLY A 49 -0.85 -11.99 -0.39
C GLY A 49 -1.97 -12.36 -1.37
N HIS A 50 -1.75 -13.28 -2.31
CA HIS A 50 -2.67 -13.60 -3.39
C HIS A 50 -3.02 -15.09 -3.50
N VAL A 51 -2.29 -15.97 -2.83
CA VAL A 51 -2.45 -17.43 -2.91
C VAL A 51 -3.87 -17.90 -2.56
N HIS A 52 -4.58 -17.16 -1.72
CA HIS A 52 -5.94 -17.46 -1.27
C HIS A 52 -7.05 -16.87 -2.14
N LEU A 53 -6.72 -16.09 -3.17
CA LEU A 53 -7.71 -15.36 -3.98
C LEU A 53 -8.44 -16.22 -5.03
N LYS A 54 -8.03 -17.46 -5.22
CA LYS A 54 -8.57 -18.35 -6.28
C LYS A 54 -10.09 -18.40 -6.33
N ASN A 55 -10.74 -18.45 -5.18
CA ASN A 55 -12.20 -18.57 -5.08
C ASN A 55 -12.86 -17.28 -4.52
N VAL A 56 -12.10 -16.23 -4.29
CA VAL A 56 -12.65 -14.97 -3.76
C VAL A 56 -13.47 -14.26 -4.82
N GLY A 57 -13.08 -14.36 -6.10
CA GLY A 57 -13.88 -13.86 -7.20
C GLY A 57 -15.29 -14.46 -7.27
N ASP A 58 -15.46 -15.73 -6.90
CA ASP A 58 -16.78 -16.37 -6.82
C ASP A 58 -17.68 -15.71 -5.75
N ILE A 59 -17.12 -15.34 -4.59
CA ILE A 59 -17.87 -14.66 -3.53
C ILE A 59 -18.41 -13.31 -4.02
N VAL A 60 -17.54 -12.51 -4.65
CA VAL A 60 -17.94 -11.24 -5.25
C VAL A 60 -18.96 -11.45 -6.36
N ALA A 61 -18.75 -12.46 -7.23
CA ALA A 61 -19.64 -12.77 -8.33
C ALA A 61 -21.05 -13.19 -7.85
N GLU A 62 -21.14 -13.98 -6.78
CA GLU A 62 -22.42 -14.36 -6.16
C GLU A 62 -23.16 -13.14 -5.65
N SER A 63 -22.46 -12.23 -4.96
CA SER A 63 -23.04 -10.99 -4.42
C SER A 63 -23.50 -10.03 -5.53
N VAL A 64 -22.69 -9.85 -6.59
CA VAL A 64 -23.07 -9.07 -7.79
C VAL A 64 -24.34 -9.63 -8.44
N ARG A 65 -24.46 -10.96 -8.58
CA ARG A 65 -25.68 -11.59 -9.15
C ARG A 65 -26.89 -11.34 -8.25
N ALA A 66 -26.73 -11.51 -6.95
CA ALA A 66 -27.81 -11.29 -5.97
C ALA A 66 -28.30 -9.85 -6.00
N ALA A 67 -27.40 -8.88 -6.17
CA ALA A 67 -27.70 -7.45 -6.30
C ALA A 67 -28.27 -7.06 -7.69
N GLY A 68 -28.25 -7.96 -8.68
CA GLY A 68 -28.86 -7.73 -10.00
C GLY A 68 -27.88 -7.34 -11.12
N GLY A 69 -26.57 -7.51 -10.92
CA GLY A 69 -25.53 -7.38 -11.94
C GLY A 69 -25.17 -8.69 -12.65
N VAL A 70 -24.33 -8.61 -13.67
CA VAL A 70 -23.78 -9.76 -14.41
C VAL A 70 -22.27 -9.79 -14.21
N PRO A 71 -21.73 -10.62 -13.30
CA PRO A 71 -20.30 -10.66 -13.04
C PRO A 71 -19.55 -11.39 -14.14
N LYS A 72 -18.37 -10.87 -14.50
CA LYS A 72 -17.40 -11.49 -15.40
C LYS A 72 -16.00 -11.34 -14.82
N GLU A 73 -15.44 -12.43 -14.34
CA GLU A 73 -14.12 -12.47 -13.74
C GLU A 73 -13.04 -12.70 -14.79
N PHE A 74 -11.89 -12.07 -14.59
CA PHE A 74 -10.63 -12.33 -15.28
C PHE A 74 -9.46 -12.11 -14.34
N ASN A 75 -8.29 -12.69 -14.67
CA ASN A 75 -7.09 -12.53 -13.86
C ASN A 75 -6.10 -11.56 -14.51
N THR A 76 -5.43 -10.76 -13.66
CA THR A 76 -4.18 -10.08 -14.00
C THR A 76 -3.02 -10.78 -13.32
N ILE A 77 -1.78 -10.39 -13.69
CA ILE A 77 -0.56 -10.89 -13.05
C ILE A 77 -0.37 -10.28 -11.65
N ALA A 78 0.43 -10.95 -10.82
CA ALA A 78 0.98 -10.38 -9.60
C ALA A 78 2.43 -10.85 -9.43
N VAL A 79 3.35 -9.90 -9.19
CA VAL A 79 4.75 -10.15 -8.87
C VAL A 79 4.93 -9.96 -7.37
N ASP A 80 5.65 -10.86 -6.70
CA ASP A 80 5.99 -10.73 -5.28
C ASP A 80 7.29 -9.95 -5.11
N ASP A 81 7.21 -8.75 -4.56
CA ASP A 81 8.37 -7.91 -4.32
C ASP A 81 9.31 -8.54 -3.28
N GLY A 82 8.76 -9.21 -2.26
CA GLY A 82 9.55 -9.87 -1.23
C GLY A 82 10.41 -11.02 -1.77
N ILE A 83 9.83 -11.88 -2.62
CA ILE A 83 10.55 -12.98 -3.27
C ILE A 83 11.53 -12.47 -4.32
N ALA A 84 11.19 -11.39 -5.03
CA ALA A 84 12.04 -10.78 -6.04
C ALA A 84 13.17 -9.90 -5.45
N MET A 85 13.11 -9.61 -4.15
CA MET A 85 14.01 -8.68 -3.47
C MET A 85 15.47 -9.17 -3.49
N GLY A 86 16.40 -8.26 -3.83
CA GLY A 86 17.83 -8.51 -3.77
C GLY A 86 18.43 -9.28 -4.96
N HIS A 87 17.66 -9.49 -6.03
CA HIS A 87 18.15 -10.08 -7.27
C HIS A 87 17.44 -9.49 -8.50
N SER A 88 17.88 -9.86 -9.71
CA SER A 88 17.36 -9.31 -10.98
C SER A 88 15.85 -9.48 -11.21
N GLY A 89 15.17 -10.34 -10.46
CA GLY A 89 13.70 -10.44 -10.46
C GLY A 89 13.01 -9.14 -10.07
N MET A 90 13.66 -8.31 -9.25
CA MET A 90 13.10 -7.04 -8.81
C MET A 90 12.97 -6.00 -9.92
N LEU A 91 13.71 -6.13 -11.01
CA LEU A 91 13.59 -5.29 -12.21
C LEU A 91 12.23 -5.45 -12.92
N TYR A 92 11.50 -6.54 -12.67
CA TYR A 92 10.15 -6.79 -13.20
C TYR A 92 9.03 -6.25 -12.32
N SER A 93 9.32 -5.87 -11.07
CA SER A 93 8.31 -5.46 -10.10
C SER A 93 7.60 -4.16 -10.53
N LEU A 94 8.30 -3.03 -10.60
CA LEU A 94 7.67 -1.75 -10.96
C LEU A 94 7.03 -1.76 -12.36
N PRO A 95 7.66 -2.30 -13.42
CA PRO A 95 7.02 -2.39 -14.73
C PRO A 95 5.75 -3.23 -14.74
N SER A 96 5.58 -4.19 -13.83
CA SER A 96 4.35 -4.98 -13.72
C SER A 96 3.11 -4.12 -13.39
N ARG A 97 3.28 -2.98 -12.72
CA ARG A 97 2.21 -2.03 -12.46
C ARG A 97 1.53 -1.57 -13.76
N GLU A 98 2.32 -1.22 -14.77
CA GLU A 98 1.80 -0.78 -16.08
C GLU A 98 1.13 -1.94 -16.81
N ILE A 99 1.74 -3.13 -16.81
CA ILE A 99 1.14 -4.33 -17.44
C ILE A 99 -0.21 -4.67 -16.80
N ILE A 100 -0.32 -4.55 -15.48
CA ILE A 100 -1.59 -4.76 -14.76
C ILE A 100 -2.62 -3.73 -15.22
N SER A 101 -2.26 -2.45 -15.24
CA SER A 101 -3.14 -1.37 -15.69
C SER A 101 -3.63 -1.59 -17.11
N ASP A 102 -2.72 -1.85 -18.04
CA ASP A 102 -3.00 -2.07 -19.44
C ASP A 102 -3.89 -3.29 -19.64
N SER A 103 -3.60 -4.42 -18.98
CA SER A 103 -4.38 -5.64 -19.11
C SER A 103 -5.84 -5.46 -18.67
N ILE A 104 -6.07 -4.71 -17.58
CA ILE A 104 -7.41 -4.41 -17.08
C ILE A 104 -8.14 -3.47 -18.05
N GLU A 105 -7.47 -2.43 -18.52
CA GLU A 105 -8.04 -1.49 -19.50
C GLU A 105 -8.44 -2.22 -20.79
N TYR A 106 -7.60 -3.11 -21.33
CA TYR A 106 -7.90 -3.94 -22.51
C TYR A 106 -9.13 -4.81 -22.28
N MET A 107 -9.18 -5.55 -21.17
CA MET A 107 -10.30 -6.45 -20.87
C MET A 107 -11.62 -5.70 -20.74
N VAL A 108 -11.63 -4.62 -19.98
CA VAL A 108 -12.83 -3.84 -19.70
C VAL A 108 -13.34 -3.11 -20.94
N ASN A 109 -12.45 -2.48 -21.71
CA ASN A 109 -12.81 -1.72 -22.91
C ASN A 109 -13.22 -2.65 -24.07
N ALA A 110 -12.48 -3.72 -24.32
CA ALA A 110 -12.79 -4.66 -25.40
C ALA A 110 -14.15 -5.35 -25.21
N HIS A 111 -14.52 -5.65 -23.97
CA HIS A 111 -15.79 -6.31 -23.64
C HIS A 111 -16.88 -5.33 -23.18
N THR A 112 -16.59 -4.04 -23.19
CA THR A 112 -17.55 -2.97 -22.84
C THR A 112 -18.23 -3.18 -21.48
N ALA A 113 -17.46 -3.62 -20.46
CA ALA A 113 -18.01 -3.78 -19.12
C ALA A 113 -18.43 -2.41 -18.53
N ASP A 114 -19.46 -2.43 -17.69
CA ASP A 114 -20.09 -1.24 -17.14
C ASP A 114 -19.45 -0.79 -15.81
N ALA A 115 -18.85 -1.71 -15.09
CA ALA A 115 -18.23 -1.46 -13.79
C ALA A 115 -17.07 -2.41 -13.52
N LEU A 116 -16.26 -2.09 -12.51
CA LEU A 116 -15.05 -2.83 -12.16
C LEU A 116 -14.98 -3.09 -10.65
N VAL A 117 -14.71 -4.32 -10.26
CA VAL A 117 -14.26 -4.68 -8.91
C VAL A 117 -12.79 -5.06 -8.99
N CYS A 118 -11.96 -4.43 -8.17
CA CYS A 118 -10.52 -4.67 -8.09
C CYS A 118 -10.20 -5.54 -6.87
N ILE A 119 -9.86 -6.82 -7.08
CA ILE A 119 -9.38 -7.72 -6.02
C ILE A 119 -7.86 -7.69 -6.04
N SER A 120 -7.28 -6.84 -5.20
CA SER A 120 -5.85 -6.54 -5.13
C SER A 120 -5.26 -6.87 -3.76
N ASN A 121 -3.94 -6.79 -3.60
CA ASN A 121 -3.33 -6.82 -2.27
C ASN A 121 -1.90 -6.28 -2.21
N CYS A 122 -0.97 -6.78 -3.06
CA CYS A 122 0.46 -6.50 -2.93
C CYS A 122 0.92 -5.26 -3.71
N ASP A 123 2.21 -4.97 -3.59
CA ASP A 123 2.89 -3.69 -3.79
C ASP A 123 2.58 -2.98 -5.12
N LYS A 124 2.57 -3.71 -6.24
CA LYS A 124 2.37 -3.12 -7.58
C LYS A 124 0.96 -3.37 -8.11
N ILE A 125 0.25 -4.32 -7.49
CA ILE A 125 -1.08 -4.74 -7.96
C ILE A 125 -2.13 -3.68 -7.61
N THR A 126 -2.16 -3.25 -6.35
CA THR A 126 -3.11 -2.20 -5.92
C THR A 126 -2.90 -0.89 -6.69
N PRO A 127 -1.67 -0.33 -6.84
CA PRO A 127 -1.49 0.86 -7.65
C PRO A 127 -1.71 0.63 -9.15
N GLY A 128 -1.42 -0.57 -9.69
CA GLY A 128 -1.73 -0.90 -11.08
C GLY A 128 -3.23 -0.92 -11.35
N MET A 129 -4.02 -1.49 -10.44
CA MET A 129 -5.48 -1.45 -10.52
C MET A 129 -6.04 -0.05 -10.33
N LEU A 130 -5.41 0.80 -9.47
CA LEU A 130 -5.80 2.19 -9.27
C LEU A 130 -5.60 3.01 -10.55
N ASN A 131 -4.46 2.86 -11.22
CA ASN A 131 -4.20 3.47 -12.51
C ASN A 131 -5.28 3.07 -13.53
N ALA A 132 -5.60 1.78 -13.64
CA ALA A 132 -6.65 1.29 -14.55
C ALA A 132 -8.03 1.87 -14.21
N ALA A 133 -8.40 1.93 -12.93
CA ALA A 133 -9.66 2.51 -12.48
C ALA A 133 -9.81 3.99 -12.90
N LEU A 134 -8.73 4.76 -12.74
CA LEU A 134 -8.70 6.17 -13.11
C LEU A 134 -8.69 6.39 -14.62
N ARG A 135 -7.98 5.54 -15.40
CA ARG A 135 -8.03 5.56 -16.88
C ARG A 135 -9.42 5.27 -17.40
N LEU A 136 -10.04 4.19 -16.92
CA LEU A 136 -11.36 3.73 -17.35
C LEU A 136 -12.49 4.68 -16.94
N ASN A 137 -12.40 5.26 -15.76
CA ASN A 137 -13.37 6.15 -15.15
C ASN A 137 -14.83 5.65 -15.27
N ILE A 138 -15.05 4.41 -14.88
CA ILE A 138 -16.35 3.76 -14.73
C ILE A 138 -16.57 3.42 -13.25
N PRO A 139 -17.80 3.18 -12.78
CA PRO A 139 -18.03 2.77 -11.39
C PRO A 139 -17.07 1.66 -10.97
N THR A 140 -16.30 1.89 -9.91
CA THR A 140 -15.24 0.98 -9.46
C THR A 140 -15.18 0.91 -7.95
N ILE A 141 -14.90 -0.29 -7.41
CA ILE A 141 -14.64 -0.51 -6.00
C ILE A 141 -13.42 -1.42 -5.81
N PHE A 142 -12.63 -1.12 -4.78
CA PHE A 142 -11.51 -1.96 -4.34
C PHE A 142 -11.91 -2.88 -3.21
N ALA A 143 -11.50 -4.13 -3.31
CA ALA A 143 -11.66 -5.16 -2.30
C ALA A 143 -10.31 -5.86 -2.10
N SER A 144 -9.46 -5.33 -1.20
CA SER A 144 -8.13 -5.88 -0.94
C SER A 144 -8.21 -7.24 -0.24
N ALA A 145 -7.22 -8.09 -0.48
CA ALA A 145 -7.17 -9.43 0.10
C ALA A 145 -6.88 -9.44 1.61
N GLY A 146 -6.35 -8.35 2.15
CA GLY A 146 -6.04 -8.15 3.55
C GLY A 146 -4.62 -8.53 3.97
N PRO A 147 -4.15 -7.99 5.10
CA PRO A 147 -2.84 -8.27 5.66
C PRO A 147 -2.77 -9.64 6.32
N MET A 148 -1.55 -10.20 6.41
CA MET A 148 -1.25 -11.38 7.21
C MET A 148 -1.16 -11.04 8.69
N VAL A 149 -1.28 -12.08 9.52
CA VAL A 149 -1.03 -11.99 10.96
C VAL A 149 0.46 -11.85 11.24
N VAL A 150 0.84 -11.10 12.28
CA VAL A 150 2.22 -11.09 12.79
C VAL A 150 2.43 -12.16 13.87
N ARG A 151 3.59 -12.78 13.90
CA ARG A 151 3.98 -13.67 15.01
C ARG A 151 4.53 -12.85 16.18
N LYS A 152 3.77 -12.72 17.26
CA LYS A 152 4.11 -11.79 18.36
C LYS A 152 5.30 -12.18 19.23
N ALA A 153 5.71 -13.45 19.28
CA ALA A 153 6.91 -13.87 20.00
C ALA A 153 7.46 -15.18 19.44
N VAL A 154 8.76 -15.21 19.19
CA VAL A 154 9.53 -16.41 18.86
C VAL A 154 10.75 -16.44 19.77
N VAL A 155 11.02 -17.59 20.39
CA VAL A 155 12.23 -17.78 21.19
C VAL A 155 13.27 -18.47 20.29
N VAL A 156 14.38 -17.78 20.07
CA VAL A 156 15.52 -18.27 19.27
C VAL A 156 16.75 -18.24 20.16
N ASP A 157 17.43 -19.35 20.31
CA ASP A 157 18.63 -19.51 21.17
C ASP A 157 18.41 -18.97 22.61
N GLY A 158 17.20 -19.15 23.16
CA GLY A 158 16.84 -18.66 24.50
C GLY A 158 16.54 -17.17 24.60
N VAL A 159 16.59 -16.44 23.48
CA VAL A 159 16.24 -15.02 23.41
C VAL A 159 14.86 -14.86 22.78
N ALA A 160 13.98 -14.11 23.43
CA ALA A 160 12.66 -13.78 22.87
C ALA A 160 12.83 -12.70 21.80
N HIS A 161 12.59 -13.06 20.55
CA HIS A 161 12.48 -12.10 19.44
C HIS A 161 11.04 -11.64 19.30
N GLN A 162 10.82 -10.35 19.25
CA GLN A 162 9.50 -9.70 19.23
C GLN A 162 9.44 -8.62 18.17
N PRO A 163 8.29 -8.51 17.51
CA PRO A 163 7.56 -9.55 16.78
C PRO A 163 8.39 -10.04 15.59
N THR A 164 8.06 -11.19 15.02
CA THR A 164 8.80 -11.76 13.90
C THR A 164 8.03 -11.53 12.59
N ASP A 165 8.67 -10.88 11.64
CA ASP A 165 8.15 -10.59 10.30
C ASP A 165 9.23 -10.80 9.22
N LEU A 166 8.92 -10.50 7.97
CA LEU A 166 9.85 -10.62 6.84
C LEU A 166 11.16 -9.83 7.07
N ILE A 167 11.06 -8.61 7.62
CA ILE A 167 12.24 -7.76 7.86
C ILE A 167 13.14 -8.36 8.92
N THR A 168 12.55 -8.99 9.93
CA THR A 168 13.29 -9.73 10.97
C THR A 168 14.11 -10.84 10.34
N ALA A 169 13.54 -11.63 9.41
CA ALA A 169 14.25 -12.71 8.73
C ALA A 169 15.42 -12.19 7.87
N ILE A 170 15.19 -11.14 7.07
CA ILE A 170 16.23 -10.53 6.23
C ILE A 170 17.36 -9.93 7.09
N THR A 171 17.02 -9.24 8.18
CA THR A 171 18.03 -8.64 9.07
C THR A 171 18.84 -9.72 9.79
N ALA A 172 18.18 -10.77 10.25
CA ALA A 172 18.84 -11.89 10.93
C ALA A 172 19.83 -12.63 10.00
N SER A 173 19.52 -12.74 8.70
CA SER A 173 20.39 -13.42 7.73
C SER A 173 21.75 -12.73 7.52
N ALA A 174 21.85 -11.42 7.82
CA ALA A 174 23.08 -10.65 7.71
C ALA A 174 23.91 -10.59 9.02
N SER A 175 23.44 -11.23 10.10
CA SER A 175 24.09 -11.16 11.41
C SER A 175 24.91 -12.39 11.69
N ASP A 176 26.23 -12.24 11.85
CA ASP A 176 27.14 -13.31 12.28
C ASP A 176 26.78 -13.92 13.67
N ALA A 177 25.95 -13.22 14.46
CA ALA A 177 25.53 -13.65 15.79
C ALA A 177 24.33 -14.62 15.76
N VAL A 178 23.69 -14.80 14.62
CA VAL A 178 22.51 -15.68 14.44
C VAL A 178 22.97 -16.99 13.82
N SER A 179 22.72 -18.12 14.49
CA SER A 179 23.03 -19.45 13.96
C SER A 179 22.05 -19.85 12.83
N ASP A 180 22.44 -20.76 11.93
CA ASP A 180 21.56 -21.27 10.85
C ASP A 180 20.28 -21.90 11.41
N ALA A 181 20.35 -22.59 12.54
CA ALA A 181 19.17 -23.17 13.20
C ALA A 181 18.22 -22.09 13.75
N ALA A 182 18.79 -21.01 14.28
CA ALA A 182 18.05 -19.85 14.75
C ALA A 182 17.38 -19.13 13.58
N LEU A 183 18.10 -18.92 12.48
CA LEU A 183 17.58 -18.32 11.25
C LEU A 183 16.40 -19.14 10.70
N THR A 184 16.53 -20.46 10.60
CA THR A 184 15.42 -21.34 10.17
C THR A 184 14.17 -21.16 11.05
N THR A 185 14.33 -21.01 12.36
CA THR A 185 13.20 -20.76 13.27
C THR A 185 12.51 -19.41 12.98
N VAL A 186 13.29 -18.38 12.65
CA VAL A 186 12.77 -17.07 12.24
C VAL A 186 12.02 -17.20 10.92
N GLU A 187 12.60 -17.83 9.89
CA GLU A 187 11.98 -18.05 8.58
C GLU A 187 10.63 -18.77 8.69
N GLU A 188 10.56 -19.84 9.47
CA GLU A 188 9.32 -20.59 9.70
C GLU A 188 8.23 -19.76 10.40
N SER A 189 8.60 -18.67 11.05
CA SER A 189 7.70 -17.87 11.89
C SER A 189 7.32 -16.53 11.26
N ALA A 190 8.14 -15.99 10.37
CA ALA A 190 8.05 -14.62 9.85
C ALA A 190 6.75 -14.33 9.06
N CYS A 191 6.25 -15.32 8.30
CA CYS A 191 5.05 -15.19 7.46
C CYS A 191 4.06 -16.33 7.77
N PRO A 192 3.30 -16.25 8.88
CA PRO A 192 2.53 -17.38 9.37
C PRO A 192 1.21 -17.63 8.62
N THR A 193 0.70 -16.65 7.86
CA THR A 193 -0.60 -16.78 7.17
C THR A 193 -0.54 -16.26 5.74
N CYS A 194 -1.59 -16.52 4.95
CA CYS A 194 -1.84 -15.76 3.74
C CYS A 194 -2.12 -14.28 4.09
N GLY A 195 -1.99 -13.41 3.11
CA GLY A 195 -2.17 -11.97 3.25
C GLY A 195 -0.95 -11.18 2.78
N SER A 196 -1.09 -9.86 2.63
CA SER A 196 0.02 -8.93 2.44
C SER A 196 0.89 -8.86 3.69
N CYS A 197 1.95 -8.08 3.67
CA CYS A 197 2.83 -7.92 4.83
C CYS A 197 2.07 -7.53 6.10
N SER A 198 2.60 -7.88 7.28
CA SER A 198 1.98 -7.54 8.57
C SER A 198 2.25 -6.09 9.02
N GLY A 199 3.30 -5.44 8.48
CA GLY A 199 3.67 -4.05 8.79
C GLY A 199 3.17 -3.03 7.76
N MET A 200 3.54 -1.76 7.93
CA MET A 200 3.23 -0.67 7.02
C MET A 200 4.30 -0.57 5.93
N PHE A 201 4.31 -1.59 5.05
CA PHE A 201 5.09 -1.63 3.84
C PHE A 201 4.23 -1.17 2.66
N THR A 202 4.74 -1.18 1.45
CA THR A 202 4.05 -0.62 0.28
C THR A 202 2.66 -1.22 0.07
N ALA A 203 2.52 -2.55 0.20
CA ALA A 203 1.24 -3.25 0.03
C ALA A 203 0.13 -2.69 0.94
N ASN A 204 0.39 -2.64 2.25
CA ASN A 204 -0.59 -2.14 3.21
C ASN A 204 -0.78 -0.63 3.11
N SER A 205 0.28 0.15 2.84
CA SER A 205 0.16 1.58 2.58
C SER A 205 -0.81 1.86 1.43
N MET A 206 -0.69 1.14 0.31
CA MET A 206 -1.59 1.30 -0.82
C MET A 206 -3.01 0.80 -0.55
N ASN A 207 -3.18 -0.30 0.22
CA ASN A 207 -4.50 -0.79 0.61
C ASN A 207 -5.22 0.18 1.57
N CYS A 208 -4.50 0.79 2.51
CA CYS A 208 -5.02 1.84 3.39
C CYS A 208 -5.33 3.12 2.61
N LEU A 209 -4.47 3.47 1.65
CA LEU A 209 -4.63 4.64 0.79
C LEU A 209 -5.89 4.54 -0.08
N THR A 210 -6.21 3.37 -0.66
CA THR A 210 -7.45 3.19 -1.44
C THR A 210 -8.71 3.34 -0.58
N GLU A 211 -8.65 2.96 0.70
CA GLU A 211 -9.72 3.23 1.67
C GLU A 211 -9.85 4.73 1.95
N ALA A 212 -8.74 5.41 2.22
CA ALA A 212 -8.73 6.86 2.49
C ALA A 212 -9.11 7.71 1.28
N LEU A 213 -8.80 7.25 0.05
CA LEU A 213 -9.27 7.85 -1.19
C LEU A 213 -10.80 7.73 -1.37
N GLY A 214 -11.47 6.88 -0.60
CA GLY A 214 -12.89 6.64 -0.72
C GLY A 214 -13.28 5.59 -1.78
N LEU A 215 -12.32 4.84 -2.34
CA LEU A 215 -12.56 3.82 -3.37
C LEU A 215 -12.76 2.41 -2.81
N ALA A 216 -12.70 2.24 -1.49
CA ALA A 216 -12.90 0.96 -0.80
C ALA A 216 -13.82 1.10 0.42
N LEU A 217 -14.28 -0.03 0.94
CA LEU A 217 -15.11 -0.10 2.14
C LEU A 217 -14.29 0.15 3.42
N PRO A 218 -14.89 0.65 4.50
CA PRO A 218 -14.25 0.74 5.82
C PRO A 218 -13.68 -0.61 6.27
N GLY A 219 -12.45 -0.60 6.76
CA GLY A 219 -11.71 -1.80 7.16
C GLY A 219 -11.00 -2.54 6.03
N ASN A 220 -11.08 -2.03 4.80
CA ASN A 220 -10.40 -2.63 3.65
C ASN A 220 -8.88 -2.75 3.87
N GLY A 221 -8.24 -1.72 4.40
CA GLY A 221 -6.79 -1.69 4.61
C GLY A 221 -6.30 -2.54 5.78
N THR A 222 -7.15 -2.83 6.77
CA THR A 222 -6.68 -3.35 8.07
C THR A 222 -7.25 -4.69 8.51
N THR A 223 -8.39 -5.14 7.95
CA THR A 223 -8.97 -6.44 8.31
C THR A 223 -8.09 -7.59 7.81
N LEU A 224 -7.72 -8.52 8.68
CA LEU A 224 -6.85 -9.65 8.37
C LEU A 224 -7.42 -10.57 7.28
N ALA A 225 -6.56 -11.09 6.40
CA ALA A 225 -6.94 -12.02 5.32
C ALA A 225 -7.62 -13.30 5.83
N THR A 226 -7.19 -13.80 7.00
CA THR A 226 -7.70 -15.02 7.61
C THR A 226 -8.98 -14.83 8.43
N HIS A 227 -9.40 -13.60 8.71
CA HIS A 227 -10.57 -13.35 9.56
C HIS A 227 -11.88 -13.38 8.76
N ALA A 228 -12.94 -13.94 9.35
CA ALA A 228 -14.26 -14.06 8.71
C ALA A 228 -14.89 -12.71 8.29
N GLN A 229 -14.56 -11.60 8.98
CA GLN A 229 -15.00 -10.26 8.58
C GLN A 229 -14.49 -9.85 7.19
N ARG A 230 -13.32 -10.33 6.76
CA ARG A 230 -12.80 -10.08 5.41
C ARG A 230 -13.72 -10.63 4.32
N ARG A 231 -14.35 -11.79 4.54
CA ARG A 231 -15.35 -12.34 3.61
C ARG A 231 -16.54 -11.39 3.42
N ARG A 232 -17.02 -10.77 4.51
CA ARG A 232 -18.15 -9.81 4.44
C ARG A 232 -17.79 -8.57 3.60
N LEU A 233 -16.53 -8.12 3.64
CA LEU A 233 -16.11 -7.01 2.80
C LEU A 233 -16.18 -7.35 1.30
N PHE A 234 -15.87 -8.58 0.91
CA PHE A 234 -16.04 -9.03 -0.49
C PHE A 234 -17.52 -9.12 -0.88
N GLU A 235 -18.36 -9.62 -0.01
CA GLU A 235 -19.81 -9.69 -0.21
C GLU A 235 -20.40 -8.28 -0.39
N GLN A 236 -20.06 -7.36 0.51
CA GLN A 236 -20.49 -5.96 0.44
C GLN A 236 -19.95 -5.24 -0.81
N ALA A 237 -18.70 -5.49 -1.22
CA ALA A 237 -18.15 -4.90 -2.43
C ALA A 237 -18.96 -5.30 -3.68
N GLY A 238 -19.43 -6.56 -3.73
CA GLY A 238 -20.31 -7.04 -4.80
C GLY A 238 -21.70 -6.39 -4.82
N GLU A 239 -22.25 -6.06 -3.66
CA GLU A 239 -23.51 -5.30 -3.54
C GLU A 239 -23.29 -3.84 -3.93
N THR A 240 -22.31 -3.19 -3.33
CA THR A 240 -22.00 -1.77 -3.53
C THR A 240 -21.71 -1.44 -4.99
N ILE A 241 -20.96 -2.28 -5.73
CA ILE A 241 -20.67 -1.98 -7.14
C ILE A 241 -21.93 -1.92 -8.00
N VAL A 242 -22.95 -2.72 -7.69
CA VAL A 242 -24.23 -2.67 -8.40
C VAL A 242 -25.02 -1.41 -8.03
N GLU A 243 -24.96 -0.97 -6.77
CA GLU A 243 -25.53 0.31 -6.34
C GLU A 243 -24.86 1.49 -7.04
N LEU A 244 -23.53 1.49 -7.15
CA LEU A 244 -22.78 2.50 -7.92
C LEU A 244 -23.24 2.55 -9.38
N CYS A 245 -23.46 1.38 -10.03
CA CYS A 245 -24.03 1.33 -11.36
C CYS A 245 -25.42 1.96 -11.43
N GLN A 246 -26.28 1.69 -10.46
CA GLN A 246 -27.63 2.26 -10.40
C GLN A 246 -27.60 3.78 -10.22
N ARG A 247 -26.72 4.29 -9.37
CA ARG A 247 -26.53 5.73 -9.20
C ARG A 247 -25.99 6.38 -10.47
N TYR A 248 -24.91 5.85 -11.03
CA TYR A 248 -24.29 6.43 -12.24
C TYR A 248 -25.20 6.29 -13.47
N TYR A 249 -25.55 5.08 -13.89
CA TYR A 249 -26.31 4.84 -15.12
C TYR A 249 -27.79 5.17 -14.98
N GLY A 250 -28.37 4.93 -13.80
CA GLY A 250 -29.81 5.12 -13.55
C GLY A 250 -30.19 6.54 -13.15
N GLN A 251 -29.35 7.22 -12.37
CA GLN A 251 -29.63 8.53 -11.79
C GLN A 251 -28.74 9.66 -12.34
N GLU A 252 -27.78 9.31 -13.23
CA GLU A 252 -26.80 10.25 -13.82
C GLU A 252 -25.91 10.93 -12.75
N ASP A 253 -25.55 10.16 -11.70
CA ASP A 253 -24.73 10.64 -10.61
C ASP A 253 -23.23 10.42 -10.90
N ASP A 254 -22.58 11.40 -11.52
CA ASP A 254 -21.16 11.35 -11.90
C ASP A 254 -20.23 11.31 -10.68
N ARG A 255 -20.72 11.57 -9.45
CA ARG A 255 -19.93 11.46 -8.23
C ARG A 255 -19.47 10.03 -7.96
N MET A 256 -20.12 9.03 -8.56
CA MET A 256 -19.79 7.61 -8.42
C MET A 256 -18.60 7.15 -9.28
N LEU A 257 -18.03 8.05 -10.06
CA LEU A 257 -16.87 7.73 -10.90
C LEU A 257 -15.55 7.88 -10.13
N PRO A 258 -14.55 7.03 -10.41
CA PRO A 258 -13.24 7.08 -9.74
C PRO A 258 -12.57 8.46 -9.75
N ARG A 259 -12.61 9.21 -10.86
CA ARG A 259 -12.02 10.55 -10.95
C ARG A 259 -12.76 11.59 -10.12
N SER A 260 -14.06 11.38 -9.86
CA SER A 260 -14.84 12.26 -8.99
C SER A 260 -14.57 11.97 -7.52
N ILE A 261 -14.42 10.67 -7.15
CA ILE A 261 -14.08 10.22 -5.79
C ILE A 261 -12.63 10.60 -5.48
N ALA A 262 -11.67 10.19 -6.30
CA ALA A 262 -10.25 10.47 -6.14
C ALA A 262 -9.89 11.90 -6.62
N SER A 263 -10.56 12.89 -6.08
CA SER A 263 -10.28 14.31 -6.31
C SER A 263 -8.96 14.75 -5.68
N LYS A 264 -8.46 15.95 -6.01
CA LYS A 264 -7.26 16.52 -5.35
C LYS A 264 -7.38 16.52 -3.82
N ALA A 265 -8.55 16.86 -3.28
CA ALA A 265 -8.82 16.82 -1.85
C ALA A 265 -8.75 15.39 -1.28
N ALA A 266 -9.26 14.39 -1.99
CA ALA A 266 -9.16 12.99 -1.60
C ALA A 266 -7.72 12.48 -1.63
N PHE A 267 -6.92 12.84 -2.64
CA PHE A 267 -5.47 12.57 -2.66
C PHE A 267 -4.75 13.22 -1.48
N THR A 268 -5.09 14.47 -1.15
CA THR A 268 -4.54 15.17 0.02
C THR A 268 -4.87 14.42 1.33
N ASN A 269 -6.12 13.99 1.51
CA ASN A 269 -6.53 13.20 2.68
C ASN A 269 -5.82 11.85 2.75
N ALA A 270 -5.68 11.15 1.62
CA ALA A 270 -5.02 9.86 1.55
C ALA A 270 -3.52 9.96 1.87
N LEU A 271 -2.84 10.99 1.38
CA LEU A 271 -1.45 11.26 1.74
C LEU A 271 -1.32 11.75 3.20
N ALA A 272 -2.29 12.52 3.73
CA ALA A 272 -2.31 12.87 5.15
C ALA A 272 -2.40 11.61 6.03
N LEU A 273 -3.21 10.62 5.66
CA LEU A 273 -3.22 9.30 6.32
C LEU A 273 -1.83 8.65 6.27
N ASP A 274 -1.21 8.58 5.08
CA ASP A 274 0.08 7.92 4.88
C ASP A 274 1.20 8.58 5.72
N MET A 275 1.21 9.93 5.76
CA MET A 275 2.10 10.70 6.63
C MET A 275 1.86 10.42 8.13
N ALA A 276 0.60 10.35 8.55
CA ALA A 276 0.22 10.08 9.94
C ALA A 276 0.60 8.67 10.41
N MET A 277 0.74 7.71 9.50
CA MET A 277 1.10 6.31 9.79
C MET A 277 2.58 6.00 9.53
N GLY A 278 3.36 6.93 8.97
CA GLY A 278 4.72 6.67 8.50
C GLY A 278 4.75 5.59 7.43
N GLY A 279 3.98 5.79 6.36
CA GLY A 279 3.83 4.86 5.25
C GLY A 279 5.10 4.60 4.44
N SER A 280 4.95 3.96 3.29
CA SER A 280 6.06 3.64 2.40
C SER A 280 6.43 4.83 1.51
N THR A 281 7.73 5.08 1.28
CA THR A 281 8.18 6.07 0.27
C THR A 281 7.69 5.75 -1.14
N ASN A 282 7.37 4.47 -1.41
CA ASN A 282 6.78 4.05 -2.69
C ASN A 282 5.35 4.58 -2.91
N THR A 283 4.61 4.93 -1.86
CA THR A 283 3.28 5.55 -2.00
C THR A 283 3.36 6.88 -2.73
N ILE A 284 4.43 7.65 -2.53
CA ILE A 284 4.67 8.90 -3.27
C ILE A 284 4.74 8.62 -4.77
N LEU A 285 5.57 7.64 -5.18
CA LEU A 285 5.71 7.24 -6.58
C LEU A 285 4.36 6.77 -7.19
N HIS A 286 3.61 5.96 -6.44
CA HIS A 286 2.35 5.40 -6.92
C HIS A 286 1.22 6.42 -6.94
N THR A 287 1.18 7.33 -5.97
CA THR A 287 0.17 8.40 -5.88
C THR A 287 0.34 9.42 -7.00
N LEU A 288 1.59 9.83 -7.29
CA LEU A 288 1.87 10.73 -8.41
C LEU A 288 1.48 10.10 -9.75
N ALA A 289 1.77 8.81 -9.95
CA ALA A 289 1.35 8.10 -11.16
C ALA A 289 -0.19 8.03 -11.26
N ALA A 290 -0.87 7.69 -10.17
CA ALA A 290 -2.34 7.64 -10.14
C ALA A 290 -2.97 9.02 -10.36
N ALA A 291 -2.42 10.09 -9.79
CA ALA A 291 -2.88 11.45 -10.01
C ALA A 291 -2.77 11.84 -11.50
N GLN A 292 -1.66 11.49 -12.14
CA GLN A 292 -1.47 11.70 -13.58
C GLN A 292 -2.51 10.93 -14.41
N GLU A 293 -2.78 9.66 -14.11
CA GLU A 293 -3.78 8.86 -14.81
C GLU A 293 -5.22 9.38 -14.59
N GLY A 294 -5.45 10.01 -13.45
CA GLY A 294 -6.72 10.64 -13.10
C GLY A 294 -6.91 12.06 -13.63
N ASP A 295 -5.91 12.65 -14.31
CA ASP A 295 -5.85 14.07 -14.69
C ASP A 295 -6.01 15.00 -13.45
N VAL A 296 -5.48 14.58 -12.29
CA VAL A 296 -5.49 15.37 -11.05
C VAL A 296 -4.20 16.19 -10.96
N ASP A 297 -4.33 17.52 -10.81
CA ASP A 297 -3.20 18.43 -10.61
C ASP A 297 -2.64 18.28 -9.19
N PHE A 298 -1.79 17.27 -9.02
CA PHE A 298 -1.18 16.87 -7.75
C PHE A 298 0.28 16.51 -7.97
N ASP A 299 1.19 17.21 -7.30
CA ASP A 299 2.63 17.07 -7.49
C ASP A 299 3.42 16.91 -6.17
N LEU A 300 4.75 16.87 -6.27
CA LEU A 300 5.63 16.69 -5.12
C LEU A 300 5.53 17.84 -4.10
N ARG A 301 5.19 19.06 -4.55
CA ARG A 301 5.01 20.22 -3.65
C ARG A 301 3.75 20.09 -2.81
N ASP A 302 2.69 19.49 -3.38
CA ASP A 302 1.49 19.16 -2.58
C ASP A 302 1.86 18.17 -1.47
N ILE A 303 2.71 17.17 -1.78
CA ILE A 303 3.17 16.16 -0.82
C ILE A 303 4.03 16.80 0.28
N GLU A 304 4.97 17.68 -0.07
CA GLU A 304 5.77 18.46 0.87
C GLU A 304 4.88 19.27 1.82
N ALA A 305 3.93 20.01 1.28
CA ALA A 305 2.98 20.81 2.08
C ALA A 305 2.10 19.97 3.01
N ILE A 306 1.80 18.71 2.67
CA ILE A 306 1.09 17.78 3.55
C ILE A 306 2.02 17.31 4.66
N SER A 307 3.25 16.90 4.31
CA SER A 307 4.26 16.43 5.26
C SER A 307 4.54 17.45 6.36
N ASP A 308 4.69 18.72 5.99
CA ASP A 308 5.03 19.81 6.93
C ASP A 308 3.96 20.08 7.99
N ARG A 309 2.73 19.68 7.77
CA ARG A 309 1.59 20.02 8.65
C ARG A 309 0.91 18.83 9.32
N VAL A 310 1.09 17.61 8.79
CA VAL A 310 0.37 16.44 9.28
C VAL A 310 1.22 15.72 10.34
N PRO A 311 0.73 15.58 11.57
CA PRO A 311 1.50 14.92 12.63
C PRO A 311 1.60 13.40 12.40
N CYS A 312 2.70 12.80 12.86
CA CYS A 312 2.84 11.34 12.89
C CYS A 312 2.09 10.77 14.10
N LEU A 313 0.97 10.10 13.84
CA LEU A 313 0.05 9.59 14.89
C LEU A 313 0.27 8.12 15.23
N SER A 314 0.91 7.36 14.34
CA SER A 314 1.13 5.93 14.56
C SER A 314 2.46 5.50 13.96
N LYS A 315 3.27 4.76 14.73
CA LYS A 315 4.53 4.16 14.27
C LYS A 315 4.35 2.66 14.07
N VAL A 316 3.87 2.29 12.89
CA VAL A 316 3.70 0.89 12.49
C VAL A 316 5.03 0.32 12.00
N ALA A 317 5.30 -0.95 12.25
CA ALA A 317 6.51 -1.62 11.78
C ALA A 317 6.78 -1.34 10.28
N PRO A 318 8.02 -1.03 9.89
CA PRO A 318 9.29 -1.15 10.62
C PRO A 318 9.67 0.07 11.48
N ASN A 319 8.81 1.12 11.57
CA ASN A 319 9.12 2.36 12.28
C ASN A 319 8.86 2.28 13.79
N GLY A 320 8.14 1.26 14.23
CA GLY A 320 7.76 1.02 15.61
C GLY A 320 7.41 -0.44 15.85
N VAL A 321 6.74 -0.71 16.97
CA VAL A 321 6.42 -2.06 17.43
C VAL A 321 5.03 -2.53 17.01
N TRP A 322 4.19 -1.61 16.53
CA TRP A 322 2.82 -1.90 16.13
C TRP A 322 2.76 -2.55 14.73
N HIS A 323 1.75 -3.36 14.49
CA HIS A 323 1.47 -3.98 13.20
C HIS A 323 0.04 -3.62 12.74
N ILE A 324 -0.32 -3.97 11.52
CA ILE A 324 -1.63 -3.61 10.96
C ILE A 324 -2.79 -4.18 11.78
N GLU A 325 -2.61 -5.35 12.41
CA GLU A 325 -3.61 -5.92 13.33
C GLU A 325 -3.85 -5.06 14.58
N ASP A 326 -2.84 -4.32 15.05
CA ASP A 326 -2.95 -3.39 16.16
C ASP A 326 -3.65 -2.10 15.72
N VAL A 327 -3.33 -1.58 14.52
CA VAL A 327 -4.08 -0.47 13.90
C VAL A 327 -5.56 -0.83 13.74
N HIS A 328 -5.86 -2.04 13.28
CA HIS A 328 -7.23 -2.54 13.17
C HIS A 328 -7.95 -2.50 14.53
N ARG A 329 -7.33 -3.04 15.58
CA ARG A 329 -7.85 -3.01 16.95
C ARG A 329 -8.09 -1.59 17.47
N ALA A 330 -7.32 -0.61 17.01
CA ALA A 330 -7.44 0.80 17.40
C ALA A 330 -8.49 1.59 16.59
N GLY A 331 -9.24 0.92 15.71
CA GLY A 331 -10.29 1.53 14.89
C GLY A 331 -9.91 1.76 13.44
N GLY A 332 -8.77 1.23 13.00
CA GLY A 332 -8.36 1.22 11.60
C GLY A 332 -8.16 2.60 10.98
N ILE A 333 -8.39 2.68 9.69
CA ILE A 333 -8.24 3.91 8.91
C ILE A 333 -9.21 5.01 9.34
N PRO A 334 -10.51 4.72 9.64
CA PRO A 334 -11.42 5.74 10.12
C PRO A 334 -10.97 6.41 11.43
N ALA A 335 -10.31 5.69 12.34
CA ALA A 335 -9.82 6.27 13.59
C ALA A 335 -8.68 7.27 13.35
N ILE A 336 -7.74 6.97 12.44
CA ILE A 336 -6.65 7.88 12.09
C ILE A 336 -7.20 9.12 11.36
N LEU A 337 -8.07 8.92 10.36
CA LEU A 337 -8.72 10.03 9.66
C LEU A 337 -9.59 10.87 10.60
N GLY A 338 -10.23 10.24 11.60
CA GLY A 338 -10.97 10.93 12.64
C GLY A 338 -10.09 11.83 13.51
N GLU A 339 -8.87 11.38 13.88
CA GLU A 339 -7.90 12.23 14.57
C GLU A 339 -7.42 13.38 13.69
N LEU A 340 -7.14 13.13 12.42
CA LEU A 340 -6.77 14.18 11.46
C LEU A 340 -7.90 15.20 11.26
N ARG A 341 -9.17 14.74 11.23
CA ARG A 341 -10.35 15.62 11.20
C ARG A 341 -10.40 16.53 12.44
N ARG A 342 -10.26 15.96 13.63
CA ARG A 342 -10.23 16.71 14.90
C ARG A 342 -9.10 17.74 14.95
N ALA A 343 -7.96 17.41 14.36
CA ALA A 343 -6.80 18.30 14.26
C ALA A 343 -6.90 19.34 13.10
N GLY A 344 -7.94 19.29 12.26
CA GLY A 344 -8.13 20.22 11.14
C GLY A 344 -7.24 19.94 9.93
N HIS A 345 -6.77 18.71 9.76
CA HIS A 345 -5.90 18.29 8.65
C HIS A 345 -6.63 17.52 7.54
N LEU A 346 -7.96 17.39 7.61
CA LEU A 346 -8.76 16.63 6.67
C LEU A 346 -9.80 17.52 5.96
N ASP A 347 -9.92 17.37 4.64
CA ASP A 347 -11.05 17.92 3.87
C ASP A 347 -12.20 16.90 3.90
N THR A 348 -13.26 17.24 4.61
CA THR A 348 -14.41 16.35 4.79
C THR A 348 -15.48 16.47 3.71
N SER A 349 -15.29 17.38 2.73
CA SER A 349 -16.22 17.55 1.59
C SER A 349 -16.11 16.42 0.55
N VAL A 350 -15.08 15.57 0.65
CA VAL A 350 -14.89 14.42 -0.24
C VAL A 350 -15.94 13.35 0.02
N HIS A 351 -16.35 12.66 -1.03
CA HIS A 351 -17.27 11.51 -0.94
C HIS A 351 -16.55 10.19 -1.22
N THR A 352 -17.20 9.09 -0.87
CA THR A 352 -16.67 7.75 -1.04
C THR A 352 -17.65 6.89 -1.86
N VAL A 353 -17.26 5.65 -2.15
CA VAL A 353 -18.17 4.66 -2.78
C VAL A 353 -19.44 4.39 -1.94
N CYS A 354 -19.46 4.72 -0.65
CA CYS A 354 -20.59 4.44 0.26
C CYS A 354 -21.21 5.69 0.86
N TYR A 355 -20.51 6.83 0.90
CA TYR A 355 -20.93 8.02 1.63
C TYR A 355 -20.84 9.27 0.74
N ASP A 356 -21.84 10.13 0.88
CA ASP A 356 -21.89 11.39 0.13
C ASP A 356 -20.93 12.45 0.69
N ASP A 357 -20.45 12.29 1.92
CA ASP A 357 -19.37 13.10 2.50
C ASP A 357 -18.58 12.31 3.56
N ALA A 358 -17.33 12.74 3.82
CA ALA A 358 -16.46 12.08 4.77
C ALA A 358 -16.85 12.34 6.23
N ASN A 359 -17.66 13.36 6.56
CA ASN A 359 -18.12 13.54 7.93
C ASN A 359 -19.01 12.38 8.35
N GLN A 360 -20.03 12.05 7.53
CA GLN A 360 -20.92 10.94 7.83
C GLN A 360 -20.16 9.62 7.89
N TRP A 361 -19.22 9.39 6.96
CA TRP A 361 -18.36 8.20 7.00
C TRP A 361 -17.63 8.09 8.33
N LEU A 362 -16.96 9.17 8.78
CA LEU A 362 -16.20 9.15 10.04
C LEU A 362 -17.09 9.15 11.29
N ASP A 363 -18.27 9.77 11.25
CA ASP A 363 -19.23 9.70 12.34
C ASP A 363 -19.75 8.28 12.54
N ASP A 364 -19.89 7.50 11.46
CA ASP A 364 -20.33 6.10 11.51
C ASP A 364 -19.22 5.12 11.90
N TRP A 365 -17.96 5.37 11.50
CA TRP A 365 -16.89 4.37 11.57
C TRP A 365 -15.74 4.71 12.52
N ASP A 366 -15.54 5.96 12.93
CA ASP A 366 -14.52 6.32 13.91
C ASP A 366 -14.98 5.97 15.33
N ILE A 367 -14.54 4.82 15.85
CA ILE A 367 -14.86 4.34 17.20
C ILE A 367 -14.36 5.27 18.33
N ARG A 368 -13.55 6.26 18.03
CA ARG A 368 -12.98 7.23 18.97
C ARG A 368 -13.71 8.57 18.94
N GLY A 369 -14.62 8.76 17.97
CA GLY A 369 -15.39 9.99 17.76
C GLY A 369 -16.58 10.22 18.69
N GLY A 370 -16.93 9.23 19.51
CA GLY A 370 -18.05 9.30 20.45
C GLY A 370 -19.42 8.93 19.87
N THR A 371 -19.55 8.90 18.55
CA THR A 371 -20.72 8.37 17.83
C THR A 371 -20.20 7.41 16.76
N HIS A 372 -20.73 6.20 16.72
CA HIS A 372 -20.41 5.23 15.67
C HIS A 372 -21.52 4.18 15.60
N ILE A 373 -21.63 3.50 14.46
CA ILE A 373 -22.60 2.42 14.29
C ILE A 373 -22.07 1.12 14.92
N PRO A 374 -22.96 0.23 15.39
CA PRO A 374 -22.53 -1.05 16.00
C PRO A 374 -21.67 -1.92 15.08
N ALA A 375 -21.84 -1.80 13.76
CA ALA A 375 -21.05 -2.53 12.77
C ALA A 375 -19.56 -2.15 12.81
N ALA A 376 -19.23 -0.90 13.18
CA ALA A 376 -17.85 -0.44 13.32
C ALA A 376 -17.14 -1.17 14.47
N GLU A 377 -17.78 -1.23 15.65
CA GLU A 377 -17.23 -2.01 16.78
C GLU A 377 -17.06 -3.49 16.40
N GLU A 378 -18.08 -4.08 15.78
CA GLU A 378 -18.02 -5.50 15.40
C GLU A 378 -16.84 -5.76 14.45
N LEU A 379 -16.60 -4.88 13.49
CA LEU A 379 -15.48 -4.99 12.56
C LEU A 379 -14.14 -4.93 13.30
N PHE A 380 -13.92 -3.90 14.12
CA PHE A 380 -12.63 -3.65 14.76
C PHE A 380 -12.30 -4.57 15.94
N TYR A 381 -13.29 -5.30 16.45
CA TYR A 381 -13.05 -6.41 17.39
C TYR A 381 -12.42 -7.64 16.72
N ALA A 382 -12.32 -7.71 15.39
CA ALA A 382 -11.72 -8.86 14.71
C ALA A 382 -10.24 -9.02 15.12
N ALA A 383 -9.89 -10.21 15.63
CA ALA A 383 -8.59 -10.50 16.20
C ALA A 383 -7.88 -11.64 15.43
N PRO A 384 -6.52 -11.68 15.45
CA PRO A 384 -5.77 -12.77 14.84
C PRO A 384 -6.11 -14.12 15.47
N GLY A 385 -6.14 -15.17 14.63
CA GLY A 385 -6.46 -16.53 15.09
C GLY A 385 -5.32 -17.24 15.81
N GLY A 386 -4.11 -16.71 15.76
CA GLY A 386 -2.94 -17.31 16.42
C GLY A 386 -2.44 -18.63 15.80
N VAL A 387 -2.96 -19.02 14.64
CA VAL A 387 -2.62 -20.26 13.93
C VAL A 387 -1.94 -19.98 12.60
N ARG A 388 -1.04 -20.84 12.18
CA ARG A 388 -0.44 -20.80 10.83
C ARG A 388 -1.43 -21.38 9.83
N THR A 389 -1.81 -20.61 8.81
CA THR A 389 -2.77 -21.05 7.79
C THR A 389 -2.68 -20.22 6.53
N THR A 390 -2.92 -20.84 5.37
CA THR A 390 -3.15 -20.17 4.10
C THR A 390 -4.63 -20.10 3.73
N GLU A 391 -5.51 -20.62 4.59
CA GLU A 391 -6.96 -20.61 4.37
C GLU A 391 -7.56 -19.24 4.74
N PRO A 392 -8.19 -18.54 3.79
CA PRO A 392 -8.86 -17.27 4.07
C PRO A 392 -10.09 -17.49 4.95
N PHE A 393 -10.46 -16.47 5.70
CA PHE A 393 -11.72 -16.44 6.51
C PHE A 393 -11.85 -17.55 7.54
N SER A 394 -10.76 -18.25 7.87
CA SER A 394 -10.75 -19.45 8.72
C SER A 394 -10.80 -19.15 10.22
N THR A 395 -10.72 -17.88 10.61
CA THR A 395 -10.72 -17.46 12.01
C THR A 395 -11.83 -16.46 12.30
N SER A 396 -12.34 -16.47 13.55
CA SER A 396 -13.37 -15.56 14.03
C SER A 396 -13.08 -15.05 15.44
N ASN A 397 -11.82 -14.99 15.81
CA ASN A 397 -11.36 -14.53 17.12
C ASN A 397 -11.74 -13.05 17.32
N ARG A 398 -11.93 -12.66 18.57
CA ARG A 398 -12.25 -11.29 18.94
C ARG A 398 -11.28 -10.80 20.01
N TRP A 399 -10.89 -9.54 19.93
CA TRP A 399 -10.18 -8.88 21.01
C TRP A 399 -11.07 -8.79 22.27
N SER A 400 -10.48 -8.80 23.43
CA SER A 400 -11.21 -8.58 24.68
C SER A 400 -11.62 -7.11 24.89
N SER A 401 -10.88 -6.19 24.25
CA SER A 401 -11.14 -4.75 24.24
C SER A 401 -10.52 -4.11 23.01
N LEU A 402 -11.11 -3.03 22.53
CA LEU A 402 -10.49 -2.14 21.53
C LEU A 402 -9.38 -1.31 22.18
N ASP A 403 -8.45 -0.82 21.37
CA ASP A 403 -7.40 0.11 21.79
C ASP A 403 -7.87 1.54 21.47
N THR A 404 -8.35 2.23 22.48
CA THR A 404 -8.79 3.64 22.39
C THR A 404 -7.88 4.59 23.14
N ASP A 405 -6.72 4.11 23.62
CA ASP A 405 -5.75 4.94 24.31
C ASP A 405 -5.08 5.91 23.32
N GLN A 406 -5.28 7.21 23.57
CA GLN A 406 -4.81 8.28 22.70
C GLN A 406 -3.37 8.73 22.96
N LYS A 407 -2.73 8.19 23.99
CA LYS A 407 -1.40 8.58 24.42
C LYS A 407 -0.38 7.46 24.28
N ASP A 408 -0.72 6.28 24.81
CA ASP A 408 0.19 5.13 24.88
C ASP A 408 -0.27 3.97 23.96
N GLY A 409 -1.41 4.11 23.26
CA GLY A 409 -1.94 3.12 22.31
C GLY A 409 -1.31 3.17 20.93
N CYS A 410 -1.85 2.37 20.01
CA CYS A 410 -1.35 2.27 18.64
C CYS A 410 -1.54 3.56 17.84
N ILE A 411 -2.66 4.26 18.04
CA ILE A 411 -2.98 5.52 17.37
C ILE A 411 -3.03 6.63 18.42
N HIS A 412 -2.11 7.56 18.36
CA HIS A 412 -2.08 8.73 19.24
C HIS A 412 -3.06 9.81 18.79
N SER A 413 -3.48 10.69 19.71
CA SER A 413 -4.12 11.94 19.32
C SER A 413 -3.07 12.92 18.76
N ALA A 414 -3.51 13.96 18.07
CA ALA A 414 -2.62 15.00 17.56
C ALA A 414 -1.83 15.70 18.68
N GLU A 415 -2.41 15.80 19.88
CA GLU A 415 -1.74 16.36 21.07
C GLU A 415 -0.58 15.49 21.58
N HIS A 416 -0.66 14.17 21.34
CA HIS A 416 0.33 13.18 21.76
C HIS A 416 1.11 12.58 20.59
N ALA A 417 1.08 13.24 19.43
CA ALA A 417 1.77 12.77 18.23
C ALA A 417 3.26 12.47 18.46
N TYR A 418 3.80 11.51 17.74
CA TYR A 418 5.23 11.17 17.79
C TYR A 418 6.12 12.31 17.25
N SER A 419 5.61 13.06 16.26
CA SER A 419 6.22 14.27 15.70
C SER A 419 5.12 15.19 15.20
N ALA A 420 5.41 16.49 15.12
CA ALA A 420 4.47 17.50 14.61
C ALA A 420 4.37 17.51 13.09
N ASP A 421 5.35 16.93 12.42
CA ASP A 421 5.50 16.76 10.97
C ASP A 421 5.33 15.29 10.58
N GLY A 422 5.11 15.05 9.29
CA GLY A 422 4.77 13.72 8.76
C GLY A 422 5.90 12.69 8.88
N GLY A 423 5.51 11.42 8.87
CA GLY A 423 6.45 10.30 8.88
C GLY A 423 7.22 10.09 7.58
N LEU A 424 6.84 10.79 6.50
CA LEU A 424 7.57 10.86 5.22
C LEU A 424 7.93 12.32 4.96
N VAL A 425 9.16 12.60 4.55
CA VAL A 425 9.67 13.97 4.32
C VAL A 425 10.27 14.08 2.93
N VAL A 426 10.01 15.19 2.26
CA VAL A 426 10.67 15.59 1.03
C VAL A 426 11.86 16.49 1.38
N LEU A 427 13.05 16.14 0.87
CA LEU A 427 14.26 16.93 1.05
C LEU A 427 14.62 17.67 -0.23
N GLY A 428 15.14 18.89 -0.09
CA GLY A 428 15.77 19.65 -1.17
C GLY A 428 17.26 19.82 -0.95
N GLY A 429 17.99 20.36 -1.92
CA GLY A 429 19.40 20.71 -1.79
C GLY A 429 20.17 20.60 -3.09
N ASN A 430 21.48 20.79 -3.04
CA ASN A 430 22.29 20.73 -4.24
C ASN A 430 22.37 19.32 -4.85
N LEU A 431 22.29 18.27 -4.03
CA LEU A 431 22.23 16.90 -4.52
C LEU A 431 20.83 16.51 -5.04
N ALA A 432 19.78 17.16 -4.53
CA ALA A 432 18.40 16.87 -4.88
C ALA A 432 17.62 18.18 -5.18
N PRO A 433 18.00 18.90 -6.25
CA PRO A 433 17.31 20.16 -6.60
C PRO A 433 15.84 19.95 -7.00
N ASP A 434 15.48 18.76 -7.49
CA ASP A 434 14.10 18.39 -7.83
C ASP A 434 13.45 17.52 -6.73
N GLY A 435 14.12 17.36 -5.59
CA GLY A 435 13.64 16.65 -4.42
C GLY A 435 14.27 15.28 -4.20
N ALA A 436 14.12 14.80 -2.97
CA ALA A 436 14.42 13.43 -2.52
C ALA A 436 13.43 13.07 -1.42
N VAL A 437 13.31 11.79 -1.07
CA VAL A 437 12.32 11.32 -0.11
C VAL A 437 12.97 10.47 0.97
N ILE A 438 12.54 10.70 2.22
CA ILE A 438 12.94 9.89 3.37
C ILE A 438 11.74 9.48 4.22
N LYS A 439 11.82 8.30 4.83
CA LYS A 439 10.89 7.83 5.84
C LYS A 439 11.36 8.28 7.23
N ALA A 440 11.05 9.54 7.59
CA ALA A 440 11.51 10.18 8.82
C ALA A 440 11.02 9.47 10.09
N ALA A 441 9.80 8.89 10.07
CA ALA A 441 9.25 8.11 11.19
C ALA A 441 10.15 6.96 11.65
N GLY A 442 11.02 6.45 10.77
CA GLY A 442 11.97 5.37 11.04
C GLY A 442 13.39 5.83 11.39
N VAL A 443 13.63 7.14 11.51
CA VAL A 443 14.94 7.74 11.80
C VAL A 443 14.97 8.27 13.23
N GLU A 444 15.99 7.92 13.99
CA GLU A 444 16.19 8.48 15.33
C GLU A 444 16.62 9.96 15.23
N GLU A 445 16.12 10.82 16.12
CA GLU A 445 16.37 12.27 16.09
C GLU A 445 17.87 12.62 16.07
N GLU A 446 18.70 11.81 16.71
CA GLU A 446 20.15 11.97 16.74
C GLU A 446 20.79 11.90 15.33
N LEU A 447 20.12 11.25 14.38
CA LEU A 447 20.54 11.09 12.99
C LEU A 447 19.91 12.11 12.03
N TRP A 448 19.03 12.96 12.48
CA TRP A 448 18.40 13.97 11.62
C TRP A 448 19.41 14.94 11.00
N THR A 449 20.53 15.16 11.71
CA THR A 449 21.68 15.87 11.15
C THR A 449 22.85 14.91 11.09
N PHE A 450 23.36 14.66 9.89
CA PHE A 450 24.44 13.72 9.67
C PHE A 450 25.46 14.30 8.67
N SER A 451 26.74 14.02 8.90
CA SER A 451 27.81 14.39 7.98
C SER A 451 28.84 13.26 7.92
N GLY A 452 29.23 12.87 6.71
CA GLY A 452 30.21 11.83 6.56
C GLY A 452 30.84 11.78 5.18
N PRO A 453 31.96 11.06 5.03
CA PRO A 453 32.58 10.82 3.74
C PRO A 453 31.73 9.84 2.91
N ALA A 454 31.62 10.12 1.63
CA ALA A 454 30.94 9.26 0.67
C ALA A 454 31.73 7.96 0.41
N ARG A 455 30.99 6.85 0.41
CA ARG A 455 31.40 5.58 -0.21
C ARG A 455 30.48 5.32 -1.40
N VAL A 456 31.02 5.39 -2.59
CA VAL A 456 30.24 5.32 -3.84
C VAL A 456 30.25 3.92 -4.41
N VAL A 457 29.06 3.44 -4.78
CA VAL A 457 28.83 2.17 -5.50
C VAL A 457 27.83 2.40 -6.64
N GLU A 458 27.96 1.57 -7.69
CA GLU A 458 27.21 1.75 -8.94
C GLU A 458 26.01 0.79 -9.05
N SER A 459 25.70 0.01 -8.00
CA SER A 459 24.53 -0.87 -7.97
C SER A 459 24.22 -1.38 -6.56
N GLN A 460 23.01 -1.92 -6.39
CA GLN A 460 22.59 -2.61 -5.17
C GLN A 460 23.52 -3.78 -4.82
N GLU A 461 23.95 -4.56 -5.80
CA GLU A 461 24.80 -5.74 -5.59
C GLU A 461 26.17 -5.33 -5.04
N GLN A 462 26.73 -4.22 -5.54
CA GLN A 462 27.97 -3.67 -5.00
C GLN A 462 27.79 -3.18 -3.57
N ALA A 463 26.66 -2.52 -3.27
CA ALA A 463 26.35 -2.06 -1.92
C ALA A 463 26.25 -3.24 -0.94
N VAL A 464 25.50 -4.28 -1.31
CA VAL A 464 25.36 -5.52 -0.52
C VAL A 464 26.73 -6.18 -0.28
N SER A 465 27.54 -6.31 -1.34
CA SER A 465 28.88 -6.87 -1.24
C SER A 465 29.77 -6.08 -0.29
N ALA A 466 29.79 -4.75 -0.42
CA ALA A 466 30.58 -3.87 0.45
C ALA A 466 30.17 -3.98 1.94
N ILE A 467 28.87 -4.12 2.24
CA ILE A 467 28.38 -4.29 3.61
C ILE A 467 28.81 -5.65 4.17
N LEU A 468 28.56 -6.73 3.45
CA LEU A 468 28.86 -8.08 3.89
C LEU A 468 30.37 -8.33 4.04
N ASN A 469 31.19 -7.72 3.19
CA ASN A 469 32.65 -7.77 3.28
C ASN A 469 33.24 -6.83 4.34
N LYS A 470 32.37 -6.10 5.11
CA LYS A 470 32.79 -5.14 6.16
C LYS A 470 33.66 -3.98 5.63
N GLU A 471 33.44 -3.60 4.37
CA GLU A 471 34.12 -2.47 3.74
C GLU A 471 33.50 -1.13 4.15
N VAL A 472 32.18 -1.10 4.45
CA VAL A 472 31.48 0.09 4.94
C VAL A 472 31.83 0.34 6.40
N GLN A 473 32.23 1.58 6.70
CA GLN A 473 32.65 1.98 8.05
C GLN A 473 31.61 2.91 8.70
N ALA A 474 31.57 2.90 10.04
CA ALA A 474 30.74 3.83 10.80
C ALA A 474 31.12 5.28 10.47
N GLY A 475 30.13 6.14 10.27
CA GLY A 475 30.29 7.54 9.89
C GLY A 475 30.27 7.79 8.37
N GLU A 476 30.25 6.76 7.54
CA GLU A 476 30.18 6.92 6.07
C GLU A 476 28.75 7.16 5.58
N VAL A 477 28.63 7.84 4.43
CA VAL A 477 27.42 7.91 3.61
C VAL A 477 27.59 6.95 2.44
N LEU A 478 26.83 5.86 2.41
CA LEU A 478 26.81 4.91 1.31
C LEU A 478 25.95 5.47 0.18
N VAL A 479 26.59 5.78 -0.95
CA VAL A 479 25.95 6.34 -2.16
C VAL A 479 25.74 5.23 -3.16
N ILE A 480 24.47 4.90 -3.44
CA ILE A 480 24.07 3.89 -4.44
C ILE A 480 23.45 4.64 -5.62
N ARG A 481 24.12 4.66 -6.76
CA ARG A 481 23.69 5.43 -7.92
C ARG A 481 23.46 4.55 -9.15
N TYR A 482 22.81 5.11 -10.18
CA TYR A 482 22.33 4.41 -11.37
C TYR A 482 21.29 3.33 -11.09
N GLU A 483 20.47 3.54 -10.04
CA GLU A 483 19.31 2.71 -9.69
C GLU A 483 17.99 3.44 -9.95
N GLY A 484 18.04 4.64 -10.51
CA GLY A 484 16.88 5.42 -10.92
C GLY A 484 16.21 4.88 -12.20
N PRO A 485 15.10 5.52 -12.66
CA PRO A 485 14.30 5.02 -13.77
C PRO A 485 15.05 4.82 -15.08
N ALA A 486 16.02 5.70 -15.41
CA ALA A 486 16.82 5.61 -16.62
C ALA A 486 18.15 4.88 -16.39
N GLY A 487 18.80 5.11 -15.24
CA GLY A 487 20.07 4.48 -14.90
C GLY A 487 19.95 2.99 -14.56
N GLY A 488 18.88 2.61 -13.84
CA GLY A 488 18.55 1.24 -13.46
C GLY A 488 17.18 0.84 -14.00
N PRO A 489 17.05 0.42 -15.27
CA PRO A 489 15.75 0.08 -15.86
C PRO A 489 14.95 -0.90 -15.02
N GLY A 490 13.68 -0.54 -14.71
CA GLY A 490 12.86 -1.25 -13.76
C GLY A 490 12.93 -0.67 -12.34
N MET A 491 13.87 0.26 -12.07
CA MET A 491 14.03 0.98 -10.80
C MET A 491 13.81 0.05 -9.60
N GLN A 492 14.70 -0.93 -9.43
CA GLN A 492 14.54 -1.99 -8.43
C GLN A 492 14.35 -1.42 -7.02
N GLU A 493 13.46 -2.07 -6.26
CA GLU A 493 13.21 -1.69 -4.87
C GLU A 493 14.28 -2.30 -3.97
N MET A 494 15.03 -1.48 -3.26
CA MET A 494 16.16 -1.92 -2.45
C MET A 494 15.76 -2.07 -0.97
N LEU A 495 15.94 -3.27 -0.41
CA LEU A 495 15.77 -3.56 1.01
C LEU A 495 17.03 -4.17 1.62
N HIS A 496 17.76 -5.00 0.87
CA HIS A 496 18.96 -5.67 1.37
C HIS A 496 20.02 -4.70 1.87
N PRO A 497 20.39 -3.60 1.17
CA PRO A 497 21.39 -2.67 1.67
C PRO A 497 21.04 -2.10 3.04
N THR A 498 19.78 -1.68 3.24
CA THR A 498 19.31 -1.09 4.49
C THR A 498 19.22 -2.11 5.63
N SER A 499 18.68 -3.30 5.33
CA SER A 499 18.54 -4.39 6.31
C SER A 499 19.89 -4.98 6.72
N PHE A 500 20.80 -5.15 5.75
CA PHE A 500 22.15 -5.69 6.02
C PHE A 500 23.02 -4.69 6.79
N LEU A 501 22.90 -3.40 6.49
CA LEU A 501 23.57 -2.37 7.28
C LEU A 501 23.11 -2.41 8.76
N LYS A 502 21.81 -2.60 8.97
CA LYS A 502 21.24 -2.79 10.31
C LYS A 502 21.72 -4.09 10.96
N GLY A 503 21.74 -5.22 10.22
CA GLY A 503 22.25 -6.51 10.68
C GLY A 503 23.74 -6.48 11.05
N ALA A 504 24.53 -5.69 10.33
CA ALA A 504 25.95 -5.47 10.63
C ALA A 504 26.20 -4.50 11.80
N GLY A 505 25.13 -3.96 12.44
CA GLY A 505 25.24 -3.02 13.56
C GLY A 505 25.56 -1.58 13.15
N LEU A 506 25.49 -1.25 11.85
CA LEU A 506 25.83 0.07 11.30
C LEU A 506 24.60 0.96 11.07
N GLY A 507 23.39 0.44 11.25
CA GLY A 507 22.13 1.14 10.92
C GLY A 507 21.90 2.47 11.66
N LYS A 508 22.60 2.71 12.77
CA LYS A 508 22.57 3.96 13.52
C LYS A 508 23.81 4.84 13.30
N ASN A 509 24.76 4.40 12.48
CA ASN A 509 26.05 5.06 12.34
C ASN A 509 26.41 5.39 10.90
N CYS A 510 25.54 5.07 9.94
CA CYS A 510 25.72 5.33 8.52
C CYS A 510 24.45 5.90 7.91
N ALA A 511 24.61 6.68 6.85
CA ALA A 511 23.51 7.09 5.97
C ALA A 511 23.58 6.33 4.65
N LEU A 512 22.43 6.11 4.01
CA LEU A 512 22.33 5.64 2.62
C LEU A 512 21.64 6.71 1.78
N ILE A 513 22.15 6.96 0.59
CA ILE A 513 21.50 7.84 -0.38
C ILE A 513 21.49 7.17 -1.76
N THR A 514 20.42 7.40 -2.54
CA THR A 514 20.26 6.80 -3.87
C THR A 514 19.36 7.63 -4.79
N ASP A 515 19.62 7.58 -6.09
CA ASP A 515 18.69 8.02 -7.13
C ASP A 515 17.61 6.97 -7.45
N GLY A 516 17.75 5.75 -6.92
CA GLY A 516 16.75 4.70 -6.94
C GLY A 516 15.73 4.82 -5.79
N ARG A 517 15.15 3.70 -5.36
CA ARG A 517 14.15 3.64 -4.28
C ARG A 517 14.45 2.57 -3.25
N PHE A 518 14.07 2.86 -2.02
CA PHE A 518 14.12 1.90 -0.94
C PHE A 518 12.74 1.28 -0.68
N SER A 519 12.73 0.06 -0.16
CA SER A 519 11.51 -0.64 0.24
C SER A 519 10.80 0.07 1.39
N GLY A 520 9.48 -0.06 1.45
CA GLY A 520 8.67 0.35 2.61
C GLY A 520 9.09 -0.31 3.93
N GLY A 521 9.80 -1.45 3.86
CA GLY A 521 10.43 -2.13 5.01
C GLY A 521 11.71 -1.48 5.52
N THR A 522 12.19 -0.43 4.87
CA THR A 522 13.42 0.29 5.26
C THR A 522 13.20 1.09 6.54
N SER A 523 14.23 1.11 7.40
CA SER A 523 14.36 1.98 8.56
C SER A 523 15.80 2.51 8.65
N GLY A 524 16.00 3.60 9.41
CA GLY A 524 17.27 4.30 9.50
C GLY A 524 17.41 5.41 8.45
N LEU A 525 18.55 6.10 8.43
CA LEU A 525 18.80 7.26 7.59
C LEU A 525 19.04 6.84 6.14
N SER A 526 17.94 6.64 5.40
CA SER A 526 17.95 6.15 4.01
C SER A 526 17.11 7.09 3.14
N ILE A 527 17.79 7.86 2.28
CA ILE A 527 17.23 8.88 1.40
C ILE A 527 17.20 8.34 -0.03
N GLY A 528 16.00 8.18 -0.58
CA GLY A 528 15.79 7.72 -1.95
C GLY A 528 15.20 8.79 -2.86
N HIS A 529 14.98 8.41 -4.12
CA HIS A 529 14.38 9.25 -5.16
C HIS A 529 15.14 10.57 -5.38
N ILE A 530 16.47 10.59 -5.18
CA ILE A 530 17.28 11.79 -5.43
C ILE A 530 17.13 12.17 -6.90
N SER A 531 16.62 13.38 -7.13
CA SER A 531 16.33 13.88 -8.47
C SER A 531 17.04 15.21 -8.73
N PRO A 532 17.65 15.38 -9.93
CA PRO A 532 17.76 14.42 -11.04
C PRO A 532 18.65 13.21 -10.72
N GLU A 533 18.31 12.04 -11.31
CA GLU A 533 19.14 10.85 -11.19
C GLU A 533 20.50 10.97 -11.89
N ALA A 534 21.47 10.13 -11.53
CA ALA A 534 22.81 10.14 -12.11
C ALA A 534 22.80 10.00 -13.64
N ALA A 535 21.94 9.14 -14.20
CA ALA A 535 21.81 8.93 -15.64
C ALA A 535 21.26 10.15 -16.41
N HIS A 536 20.54 11.04 -15.73
CA HIS A 536 20.07 12.32 -16.27
C HIS A 536 20.98 13.50 -15.91
N GLY A 537 22.21 13.25 -15.46
CA GLY A 537 23.19 14.27 -15.16
C GLY A 537 23.02 14.93 -13.78
N GLY A 538 22.28 14.30 -12.88
CA GLY A 538 22.18 14.73 -11.49
C GLY A 538 23.53 14.73 -10.78
N LEU A 539 23.72 15.64 -9.80
CA LEU A 539 24.98 15.78 -9.08
C LEU A 539 25.40 14.52 -8.32
N ILE A 540 24.45 13.64 -7.96
CA ILE A 540 24.76 12.34 -7.36
C ILE A 540 25.71 11.52 -8.25
N GLY A 541 25.65 11.68 -9.59
CA GLY A 541 26.55 11.04 -10.55
C GLY A 541 27.99 11.52 -10.49
N LEU A 542 28.27 12.67 -9.89
CA LEU A 542 29.60 13.28 -9.79
C LEU A 542 30.28 13.05 -8.44
N ILE A 543 29.59 12.46 -7.47
CA ILE A 543 30.17 12.21 -6.14
C ILE A 543 31.32 11.21 -6.27
N GLU A 544 32.46 11.52 -5.64
CA GLU A 544 33.62 10.65 -5.54
C GLU A 544 33.80 10.10 -4.11
N ASN A 545 34.50 8.96 -3.97
CA ASN A 545 34.83 8.41 -2.67
C ASN A 545 35.59 9.41 -1.81
N GLY A 546 35.10 9.67 -0.62
CA GLY A 546 35.69 10.62 0.33
C GLY A 546 35.12 12.03 0.29
N ASP A 547 34.26 12.36 -0.68
CA ASP A 547 33.52 13.62 -0.69
C ASP A 547 32.65 13.72 0.57
N THR A 548 32.59 14.90 1.17
CA THR A 548 31.77 15.09 2.36
C THR A 548 30.33 15.40 1.98
N ILE A 549 29.40 14.57 2.48
CA ILE A 549 27.96 14.76 2.32
C ILE A 549 27.38 15.25 3.64
N HIS A 550 26.55 16.29 3.57
CA HIS A 550 25.85 16.86 4.70
C HIS A 550 24.34 16.63 4.54
N ILE A 551 23.72 16.04 5.55
CA ILE A 551 22.27 15.91 5.70
C ILE A 551 21.87 16.82 6.85
N LEU A 552 21.05 17.84 6.60
CA LEU A 552 20.77 18.90 7.55
C LEU A 552 19.30 18.84 8.00
N SER A 553 19.09 18.33 9.20
CA SER A 553 17.79 18.29 9.89
C SER A 553 16.65 17.62 9.08
N LEU A 554 16.99 16.65 8.23
CA LEU A 554 16.07 16.01 7.29
C LEU A 554 15.27 16.99 6.39
N ILE A 555 15.88 18.13 6.06
CA ILE A 555 15.28 19.15 5.19
C ILE A 555 16.14 19.33 3.94
N HIS A 556 17.46 19.21 4.10
CA HIS A 556 18.43 19.56 3.06
C HIS A 556 19.54 18.53 2.91
N ILE A 557 19.92 18.25 1.66
CA ILE A 557 21.03 17.36 1.31
C ILE A 557 21.89 17.94 0.18
#